data_ce8be6c28f0bfc34a8f2ffa8f4c531c5
#
_entry.id   ce8be6c28f0bfc34a8f2ffa8f4c531c5
#
_cell.length_a   1.000
_cell.length_b   1.000
_cell.length_c   1.000
_cell.angle_alpha   90.00
_cell.angle_beta   90.00
_cell.angle_gamma   90.00
#
_symmetry.space_group_name_H-M   'P 1'
#
loop_
_entity.id
_entity.type
_entity.pdbx_description
1 polymer ?
#
loop_
_entity_poly.entity_id
_entity_poly.type
_entity_poly.pdbx_seq_one_letter_code
_entity_poly.pdbx_strand_id
1 'polypeptide(L)'
;MNKPLDLPLPEFVANKAELARRLKQETSGEVMTDMASRGRYATDASIYQAMPVAVFVPKTAEDIATAIQIAADLGVPVLPRGGGTSQCGQTTGTALVIDNTKYFRKLLHADPEKATAVVEPGMVLDHLNAALKPHGLWYPVDVSTAGQATIGGMAGNNSCGSRSIAYGNMVHNVLGIDAWLANGQVASFGNYAHSSGPAKQLGDFVKGLANTLQPEIEAHFPKVLRRVAGYNLDVFHPQSERPYTQDGSVNLAHLLVGSEGTLAYFKSLELKLAPLPQHKVLGVVNFASFFKAMDSAQHIVKLGPTAVELVDRTMIDLARHNPSFKKTIETALIDSSAQTRSEEHTSEL
;
A
#
# COMPACT_ATOMS: atom_id res chain seq x y z
N MET A 1 14.88 30.71 19.67
CA MET A 1 14.16 29.49 20.09
C MET A 1 12.67 29.76 19.88
N ASN A 2 12.07 29.22 18.84
CA ASN A 2 10.63 29.34 18.62
C ASN A 2 9.92 28.49 19.70
N LYS A 3 9.05 29.12 20.50
CA LYS A 3 8.13 28.40 21.37
C LYS A 3 7.32 27.42 20.50
N PRO A 4 7.11 26.16 20.94
CA PRO A 4 6.18 25.27 20.28
C PRO A 4 4.83 25.97 20.15
N LEU A 5 4.21 25.89 18.98
CA LEU A 5 2.85 26.39 18.81
C LEU A 5 1.94 25.54 19.69
N ASP A 6 1.46 26.11 20.80
CA ASP A 6 0.44 25.50 21.67
C ASP A 6 -0.89 25.55 20.93
N LEU A 7 -1.07 24.64 19.97
CA LEU A 7 -2.38 24.40 19.39
C LEU A 7 -3.24 23.68 20.43
N PRO A 8 -4.47 24.14 20.68
CA PRO A 8 -5.38 23.45 21.59
C PRO A 8 -5.55 22.01 21.09
N LEU A 9 -5.45 21.05 22.04
CA LEU A 9 -5.72 19.65 21.73
C LEU A 9 -7.15 19.55 21.15
N PRO A 10 -7.35 18.79 20.05
CA PRO A 10 -8.68 18.60 19.51
C PRO A 10 -9.64 18.05 20.58
N GLU A 11 -10.89 18.51 20.59
CA GLU A 11 -11.91 18.13 21.58
C GLU A 11 -12.07 16.61 21.75
N PHE A 12 -11.86 15.83 20.67
CA PHE A 12 -11.95 14.36 20.72
C PHE A 12 -10.92 13.71 21.66
N VAL A 13 -9.83 14.39 22.02
CA VAL A 13 -8.87 13.89 23.02
C VAL A 13 -9.50 13.84 24.41
N ALA A 14 -10.48 14.71 24.70
CA ALA A 14 -11.24 14.69 25.93
C ALA A 14 -12.09 13.41 26.10
N ASN A 15 -12.47 12.76 25.00
CA ASN A 15 -13.31 11.57 25.00
C ASN A 15 -12.53 10.25 25.20
N LYS A 16 -11.21 10.32 25.47
CA LYS A 16 -10.35 9.13 25.58
C LYS A 16 -10.83 8.10 26.61
N ALA A 17 -11.29 8.55 27.77
CA ALA A 17 -11.75 7.65 28.85
C ALA A 17 -13.03 6.90 28.41
N GLU A 18 -13.96 7.62 27.79
CA GLU A 18 -15.22 7.05 27.31
C GLU A 18 -14.99 6.10 26.13
N LEU A 19 -14.12 6.47 25.17
CA LEU A 19 -13.69 5.60 24.09
C LEU A 19 -13.16 4.26 24.64
N ALA A 20 -12.22 4.32 25.59
CA ALA A 20 -11.64 3.13 26.19
C ALA A 20 -12.66 2.27 26.93
N ARG A 21 -13.60 2.91 27.66
CA ARG A 21 -14.67 2.24 28.39
C ARG A 21 -15.58 1.47 27.42
N ARG A 22 -16.09 2.15 26.38
CA ARG A 22 -16.98 1.58 25.40
C ARG A 22 -16.31 0.43 24.62
N LEU A 23 -15.10 0.63 24.11
CA LEU A 23 -14.35 -0.43 23.41
C LEU A 23 -14.20 -1.69 24.28
N LYS A 24 -13.87 -1.55 25.59
CA LYS A 24 -13.75 -2.68 26.50
C LYS A 24 -15.06 -3.39 26.80
N GLN A 25 -16.17 -2.69 26.80
CA GLN A 25 -17.50 -3.23 27.13
C GLN A 25 -18.23 -3.81 25.93
N GLU A 26 -18.05 -3.21 24.75
CA GLU A 26 -18.86 -3.48 23.56
C GLU A 26 -18.11 -4.34 22.54
N THR A 27 -16.81 -4.65 22.76
CA THR A 27 -16.01 -5.47 21.85
C THR A 27 -15.23 -6.56 22.58
N SER A 28 -14.76 -7.55 21.83
CA SER A 28 -13.87 -8.63 22.36
C SER A 28 -12.38 -8.33 22.14
N GLY A 29 -12.04 -7.24 21.45
CA GLY A 29 -10.69 -6.86 21.07
C GLY A 29 -9.81 -6.39 22.23
N GLU A 30 -8.54 -6.15 21.94
CA GLU A 30 -7.57 -5.67 22.92
C GLU A 30 -7.53 -4.13 22.89
N VAL A 31 -7.74 -3.48 24.02
CA VAL A 31 -7.76 -2.00 24.14
C VAL A 31 -6.54 -1.53 24.92
N MET A 32 -5.67 -0.75 24.29
CA MET A 32 -4.44 -0.22 24.87
C MET A 32 -4.53 1.31 25.02
N THR A 33 -4.42 1.80 26.25
CA THR A 33 -4.57 3.24 26.56
C THR A 33 -3.42 3.80 27.36
N ASP A 34 -2.53 2.96 27.86
CA ASP A 34 -1.34 3.36 28.58
C ASP A 34 -0.30 4.01 27.65
N MET A 35 0.60 4.80 28.22
CA MET A 35 1.61 5.57 27.48
C MET A 35 2.55 4.66 26.69
N ALA A 36 3.02 3.57 27.28
CA ALA A 36 4.00 2.68 26.67
C ALA A 36 3.40 1.95 25.45
N SER A 37 2.18 1.43 25.59
CA SER A 37 1.47 0.75 24.52
C SER A 37 1.15 1.69 23.36
N ARG A 38 0.64 2.89 23.63
CA ARG A 38 0.37 3.90 22.60
C ARG A 38 1.65 4.39 21.93
N GLY A 39 2.74 4.51 22.70
CA GLY A 39 4.06 4.92 22.18
C GLY A 39 4.61 4.02 21.09
N ARG A 40 4.31 2.72 21.13
CA ARG A 40 4.69 1.76 20.07
C ARG A 40 4.01 2.03 18.72
N TYR A 41 2.89 2.73 18.72
CA TYR A 41 2.12 3.11 17.53
C TYR A 41 2.22 4.59 17.19
N ALA A 42 3.03 5.35 17.96
CA ALA A 42 3.22 6.77 17.72
C ALA A 42 4.17 7.07 16.56
N THR A 43 4.89 6.05 16.07
CA THR A 43 5.85 6.15 14.97
C THR A 43 5.56 5.10 13.89
N ASP A 44 6.10 5.32 12.71
CA ASP A 44 6.25 4.35 11.63
C ASP A 44 7.72 4.35 11.15
N ALA A 45 8.00 3.97 9.91
CA ALA A 45 9.35 4.03 9.37
C ALA A 45 9.78 5.45 8.93
N SER A 46 8.95 6.47 9.18
CA SER A 46 9.24 7.88 8.90
C SER A 46 9.89 8.60 10.07
N ILE A 47 10.21 9.87 9.87
CA ILE A 47 10.68 10.79 10.91
C ILE A 47 9.55 11.39 11.76
N TYR A 48 8.29 11.14 11.38
CA TYR A 48 7.14 11.73 12.05
C TYR A 48 6.74 10.95 13.30
N GLN A 49 6.16 11.68 14.27
CA GLN A 49 5.66 11.10 15.50
C GLN A 49 4.34 11.75 15.89
N ALA A 50 3.30 10.94 16.11
CA ALA A 50 2.03 11.40 16.62
C ALA A 50 1.44 10.37 17.59
N MET A 51 1.13 10.79 18.83
CA MET A 51 0.64 9.90 19.87
C MET A 51 -0.85 9.54 19.64
N PRO A 52 -1.20 8.25 19.45
CA PRO A 52 -2.59 7.84 19.30
C PRO A 52 -3.45 8.20 20.53
N VAL A 53 -4.76 8.41 20.34
CA VAL A 53 -5.73 8.51 21.44
C VAL A 53 -5.82 7.19 22.19
N ALA A 54 -5.99 6.10 21.44
CA ALA A 54 -5.98 4.72 21.91
C ALA A 54 -5.53 3.80 20.78
N VAL A 55 -5.14 2.57 21.12
CA VAL A 55 -4.90 1.50 20.15
C VAL A 55 -5.87 0.36 20.41
N PHE A 56 -6.47 -0.15 19.35
CA PHE A 56 -7.43 -1.24 19.40
C PHE A 56 -6.97 -2.38 18.47
N VAL A 57 -6.95 -3.61 18.98
CA VAL A 57 -6.62 -4.81 18.21
C VAL A 57 -7.87 -5.69 18.12
N PRO A 58 -8.64 -5.60 17.02
CA PRO A 58 -9.89 -6.33 16.86
C PRO A 58 -9.63 -7.82 16.71
N LYS A 59 -10.54 -8.67 17.23
CA LYS A 59 -10.52 -10.12 17.06
C LYS A 59 -11.52 -10.62 16.03
N THR A 60 -12.60 -9.86 15.83
CA THR A 60 -13.69 -10.20 14.88
C THR A 60 -14.03 -9.01 13.97
N ALA A 61 -14.73 -9.28 12.89
CA ALA A 61 -15.23 -8.24 11.99
C ALA A 61 -16.22 -7.32 12.68
N GLU A 62 -17.02 -7.86 13.61
CA GLU A 62 -17.96 -7.13 14.44
C GLU A 62 -17.24 -6.17 15.39
N ASP A 63 -16.09 -6.56 15.92
CA ASP A 63 -15.25 -5.67 16.74
C ASP A 63 -14.83 -4.41 15.96
N ILE A 64 -14.47 -4.57 14.66
CA ILE A 64 -14.09 -3.44 13.80
C ILE A 64 -15.29 -2.53 13.56
N ALA A 65 -16.44 -3.09 13.17
CA ALA A 65 -17.65 -2.32 12.91
C ALA A 65 -18.07 -1.53 14.17
N THR A 66 -18.07 -2.18 15.33
CA THR A 66 -18.39 -1.55 16.62
C THR A 66 -17.37 -0.46 16.98
N ALA A 67 -16.07 -0.68 16.76
CA ALA A 67 -15.04 0.31 17.06
C ALA A 67 -15.16 1.55 16.16
N ILE A 68 -15.48 1.38 14.88
CA ILE A 68 -15.75 2.49 13.94
C ILE A 68 -16.96 3.30 14.41
N GLN A 69 -18.05 2.63 14.82
CA GLN A 69 -19.24 3.30 15.32
C GLN A 69 -18.98 4.06 16.62
N ILE A 70 -18.28 3.46 17.57
CA ILE A 70 -17.89 4.13 18.82
C ILE A 70 -17.03 5.37 18.54
N ALA A 71 -16.08 5.26 17.62
CA ALA A 71 -15.23 6.37 17.24
C ALA A 71 -16.03 7.50 16.58
N ALA A 72 -16.98 7.17 15.71
CA ALA A 72 -17.89 8.12 15.07
C ALA A 72 -18.76 8.84 16.11
N ASP A 73 -19.39 8.11 17.05
CA ASP A 73 -20.25 8.66 18.11
C ASP A 73 -19.48 9.67 18.99
N LEU A 74 -18.18 9.45 19.18
CA LEU A 74 -17.32 10.28 20.03
C LEU A 74 -16.51 11.33 19.25
N GLY A 75 -16.68 11.41 17.93
CA GLY A 75 -15.92 12.31 17.08
C GLY A 75 -14.40 12.01 17.04
N VAL A 76 -14.00 10.76 17.30
CA VAL A 76 -12.60 10.33 17.28
C VAL A 76 -12.23 9.83 15.91
N PRO A 77 -11.20 10.35 15.23
CA PRO A 77 -10.73 9.81 13.96
C PRO A 77 -10.26 8.36 14.10
N VAL A 78 -10.48 7.56 13.04
CA VAL A 78 -10.00 6.18 12.94
C VAL A 78 -8.78 6.13 12.02
N LEU A 79 -7.73 5.44 12.45
CA LEU A 79 -6.52 5.20 11.67
C LEU A 79 -6.27 3.70 11.53
N PRO A 80 -6.54 3.09 10.36
CA PRO A 80 -6.18 1.71 10.10
C PRO A 80 -4.66 1.54 10.13
N ARG A 81 -4.18 0.49 10.80
CA ARG A 81 -2.75 0.22 10.93
C ARG A 81 -2.42 -1.18 10.41
N GLY A 82 -1.46 -1.24 9.50
CA GLY A 82 -0.76 -2.45 9.06
C GLY A 82 0.65 -2.54 9.65
N GLY A 83 1.63 -2.92 8.86
CA GLY A 83 3.00 -3.12 9.30
C GLY A 83 3.75 -1.86 9.75
N GLY A 84 3.22 -0.67 9.52
CA GLY A 84 3.87 0.59 9.89
C GLY A 84 5.17 0.86 9.13
N THR A 85 5.28 0.34 7.91
CA THR A 85 6.47 0.45 7.06
C THR A 85 6.52 1.72 6.22
N SER A 86 5.52 2.60 6.36
CA SER A 86 5.45 3.86 5.64
C SER A 86 6.58 4.81 6.03
N GLN A 87 7.13 5.52 5.04
CA GLN A 87 8.21 6.50 5.24
C GLN A 87 7.74 7.95 5.18
N CYS A 88 6.43 8.18 5.08
CA CYS A 88 5.85 9.52 4.95
C CYS A 88 4.90 9.91 6.10
N GLY A 89 4.81 9.10 7.17
CA GLY A 89 4.05 9.41 8.38
C GLY A 89 2.54 9.16 8.29
N GLN A 90 2.02 8.65 7.19
CA GLN A 90 0.57 8.45 7.01
C GLN A 90 -0.02 7.36 7.91
N THR A 91 0.80 6.57 8.59
CA THR A 91 0.35 5.56 9.55
C THR A 91 0.49 6.01 11.00
N THR A 92 0.75 7.29 11.25
CA THR A 92 0.79 7.92 12.58
C THR A 92 -0.30 8.99 12.69
N GLY A 93 -0.91 9.14 13.86
CA GLY A 93 -1.97 10.14 14.03
C GLY A 93 -2.57 10.15 15.43
N THR A 94 -3.12 11.32 15.81
CA THR A 94 -3.92 11.47 17.04
C THR A 94 -5.32 10.94 16.76
N ALA A 95 -5.48 9.61 16.78
CA ALA A 95 -6.66 8.87 16.37
C ALA A 95 -6.84 7.60 17.21
N LEU A 96 -7.96 6.91 17.04
CA LEU A 96 -8.08 5.49 17.38
C LEU A 96 -7.33 4.69 16.33
N VAL A 97 -6.15 4.18 16.67
CA VAL A 97 -5.41 3.26 15.79
C VAL A 97 -6.04 1.87 15.90
N ILE A 98 -6.45 1.29 14.77
CA ILE A 98 -6.98 -0.08 14.70
C ILE A 98 -5.95 -0.95 13.99
N ASP A 99 -5.33 -1.88 14.74
CA ASP A 99 -4.27 -2.75 14.26
C ASP A 99 -4.82 -4.06 13.70
N ASN A 100 -4.65 -4.27 12.39
CA ASN A 100 -5.07 -5.49 11.70
C ASN A 100 -4.04 -6.62 11.73
N THR A 101 -2.81 -6.37 12.20
CA THR A 101 -1.69 -7.30 11.97
C THR A 101 -1.75 -8.58 12.79
N LYS A 102 -2.50 -8.58 13.90
CA LYS A 102 -2.54 -9.73 14.82
C LYS A 102 -3.56 -10.78 14.40
N TYR A 103 -4.77 -10.39 14.06
CA TYR A 103 -5.88 -11.34 13.84
C TYR A 103 -6.45 -11.32 12.41
N PHE A 104 -6.31 -10.23 11.66
CA PHE A 104 -6.85 -10.06 10.30
C PHE A 104 -5.79 -10.29 9.22
N ARG A 105 -5.22 -11.50 9.18
CA ARG A 105 -4.10 -11.84 8.27
C ARG A 105 -4.30 -13.17 7.53
N LYS A 106 -5.54 -13.54 7.24
CA LYS A 106 -5.85 -14.80 6.56
C LYS A 106 -5.88 -14.65 5.05
N LEU A 107 -5.44 -15.70 4.36
CA LEU A 107 -5.84 -16.00 3.00
C LEU A 107 -7.23 -16.61 3.08
N LEU A 108 -8.26 -15.86 2.63
CA LEU A 108 -9.65 -16.28 2.74
C LEU A 108 -10.02 -17.24 1.62
N HIS A 109 -9.52 -16.99 0.41
CA HIS A 109 -9.74 -17.82 -0.76
C HIS A 109 -8.58 -17.66 -1.75
N ALA A 110 -8.26 -18.72 -2.48
CA ALA A 110 -7.38 -18.69 -3.64
C ALA A 110 -8.03 -19.49 -4.78
N ASP A 111 -8.03 -18.91 -5.97
CA ASP A 111 -8.49 -19.54 -7.21
C ASP A 111 -7.30 -19.61 -8.19
N PRO A 112 -6.57 -20.73 -8.22
CA PRO A 112 -5.41 -20.87 -9.09
C PRO A 112 -5.75 -20.82 -10.58
N GLU A 113 -6.96 -21.26 -10.99
CA GLU A 113 -7.38 -21.26 -12.39
C GLU A 113 -7.61 -19.85 -12.92
N LYS A 114 -8.18 -18.98 -12.06
CA LYS A 114 -8.38 -17.57 -12.37
C LYS A 114 -7.20 -16.68 -12.03
N ALA A 115 -6.19 -17.25 -11.36
CA ALA A 115 -5.06 -16.52 -10.79
C ALA A 115 -5.53 -15.35 -9.90
N THR A 116 -6.44 -15.62 -8.94
CA THR A 116 -6.94 -14.64 -7.98
C THR A 116 -6.83 -15.14 -6.54
N ALA A 117 -6.81 -14.21 -5.59
CA ALA A 117 -6.89 -14.51 -4.17
C ALA A 117 -7.69 -13.44 -3.43
N VAL A 118 -8.39 -13.86 -2.36
CA VAL A 118 -9.05 -12.94 -1.43
C VAL A 118 -8.34 -13.02 -0.08
N VAL A 119 -7.94 -11.87 0.45
CA VAL A 119 -7.17 -11.78 1.69
C VAL A 119 -7.77 -10.78 2.67
N GLU A 120 -7.48 -10.97 3.96
CA GLU A 120 -7.70 -9.96 4.99
C GLU A 120 -6.62 -8.87 4.91
N PRO A 121 -6.91 -7.61 5.33
CA PRO A 121 -6.01 -6.48 5.14
C PRO A 121 -4.68 -6.57 5.88
N GLY A 122 -4.61 -7.31 6.98
CA GLY A 122 -3.38 -7.55 7.76
C GLY A 122 -2.49 -8.69 7.21
N MET A 123 -2.85 -9.33 6.08
CA MET A 123 -2.01 -10.33 5.43
C MET A 123 -0.67 -9.71 5.02
N VAL A 124 0.43 -10.29 5.47
CA VAL A 124 1.79 -9.87 5.12
C VAL A 124 2.16 -10.40 3.73
N LEU A 125 2.80 -9.60 2.90
CA LEU A 125 3.13 -9.95 1.51
C LEU A 125 3.93 -11.26 1.40
N ASP A 126 4.99 -11.43 2.20
CA ASP A 126 5.79 -12.66 2.17
C ASP A 126 4.99 -13.89 2.62
N HIS A 127 4.07 -13.73 3.58
CA HIS A 127 3.20 -14.82 4.00
C HIS A 127 2.20 -15.20 2.91
N LEU A 128 1.65 -14.21 2.21
CA LEU A 128 0.79 -14.46 1.05
C LEU A 128 1.55 -15.22 -0.04
N ASN A 129 2.74 -14.74 -0.41
CA ASN A 129 3.55 -15.37 -1.44
C ASN A 129 3.99 -16.80 -1.06
N ALA A 130 4.29 -17.02 0.21
CA ALA A 130 4.57 -18.38 0.72
C ALA A 130 3.36 -19.31 0.57
N ALA A 131 2.15 -18.82 0.85
CA ALA A 131 0.91 -19.58 0.70
C ALA A 131 0.54 -19.85 -0.78
N LEU A 132 0.85 -18.93 -1.69
CA LEU A 132 0.55 -19.06 -3.12
C LEU A 132 1.59 -19.90 -3.89
N LYS A 133 2.81 -20.00 -3.39
CA LYS A 133 3.91 -20.71 -4.05
C LYS A 133 3.60 -22.17 -4.43
N PRO A 134 2.91 -22.98 -3.61
CA PRO A 134 2.52 -24.34 -3.98
C PRO A 134 1.61 -24.41 -5.22
N HIS A 135 0.91 -23.32 -5.54
CA HIS A 135 0.03 -23.19 -6.70
C HIS A 135 0.75 -22.61 -7.93
N GLY A 136 2.07 -22.39 -7.85
CA GLY A 136 2.84 -21.75 -8.92
C GLY A 136 2.49 -20.28 -9.16
N LEU A 137 1.93 -19.61 -8.16
CA LEU A 137 1.46 -18.24 -8.21
C LEU A 137 2.17 -17.36 -7.18
N TRP A 138 2.13 -16.05 -7.39
CA TRP A 138 2.58 -15.04 -6.45
C TRP A 138 1.85 -13.71 -6.68
N TYR A 139 1.88 -12.84 -5.68
CA TYR A 139 1.37 -11.48 -5.80
C TYR A 139 2.50 -10.55 -6.29
N PRO A 140 2.36 -9.92 -7.50
CA PRO A 140 3.51 -9.36 -8.21
C PRO A 140 3.87 -7.92 -7.81
N VAL A 141 3.23 -7.34 -6.81
CA VAL A 141 3.62 -6.03 -6.27
C VAL A 141 4.68 -6.26 -5.19
N ASP A 142 5.93 -6.04 -5.55
CA ASP A 142 7.07 -6.24 -4.67
C ASP A 142 7.47 -4.94 -3.96
N VAL A 143 7.47 -4.96 -2.65
CA VAL A 143 7.97 -3.86 -1.82
C VAL A 143 9.19 -4.32 -1.03
N SER A 144 10.13 -3.41 -0.76
CA SER A 144 11.37 -3.73 -0.01
C SER A 144 11.09 -4.27 1.40
N THR A 145 9.95 -3.92 1.98
CA THR A 145 9.50 -4.35 3.31
C THR A 145 8.54 -5.54 3.28
N ALA A 146 8.64 -6.41 2.27
CA ALA A 146 7.71 -7.53 2.02
C ALA A 146 7.47 -8.43 3.24
N GLY A 147 8.49 -8.59 4.11
CA GLY A 147 8.37 -9.36 5.36
C GLY A 147 7.50 -8.71 6.44
N GLN A 148 7.04 -7.47 6.25
CA GLN A 148 6.26 -6.70 7.23
C GLN A 148 5.08 -5.96 6.62
N ALA A 149 5.21 -5.51 5.36
CA ALA A 149 4.14 -4.78 4.67
C ALA A 149 2.89 -5.63 4.53
N THR A 150 1.75 -5.07 4.92
CA THR A 150 0.45 -5.75 4.83
C THR A 150 -0.28 -5.36 3.56
N ILE A 151 -1.05 -6.28 2.99
CA ILE A 151 -1.79 -6.07 1.73
C ILE A 151 -2.75 -4.88 1.84
N GLY A 152 -3.45 -4.71 2.96
CA GLY A 152 -4.31 -3.54 3.19
C GLY A 152 -3.54 -2.22 3.23
N GLY A 153 -2.37 -2.20 3.90
CA GLY A 153 -1.48 -1.03 3.90
C GLY A 153 -0.91 -0.73 2.53
N MET A 154 -0.49 -1.76 1.78
CA MET A 154 -0.01 -1.62 0.41
C MET A 154 -1.10 -1.06 -0.51
N ALA A 155 -2.34 -1.52 -0.38
CA ALA A 155 -3.47 -0.99 -1.16
C ALA A 155 -3.79 0.46 -0.78
N GLY A 156 -3.85 0.79 0.52
CA GLY A 156 -4.04 2.17 0.98
C GLY A 156 -3.00 3.12 0.44
N ASN A 157 -1.75 2.70 0.37
CA ASN A 157 -0.63 3.48 -0.15
C ASN A 157 -0.52 3.48 -1.70
N ASN A 158 -1.23 2.60 -2.41
CA ASN A 158 -0.98 2.29 -3.83
C ASN A 158 0.48 1.90 -4.09
N SER A 159 1.00 1.03 -3.25
CA SER A 159 2.42 0.65 -3.25
C SER A 159 2.89 0.12 -4.59
N CYS A 160 4.16 0.33 -4.86
CA CYS A 160 4.87 -0.17 -6.02
C CYS A 160 6.26 -0.68 -5.61
N GLY A 161 6.90 -1.44 -6.48
CA GLY A 161 8.26 -1.92 -6.29
C GLY A 161 9.05 -1.90 -7.60
N SER A 162 10.22 -2.50 -7.61
CA SER A 162 11.11 -2.56 -8.78
C SER A 162 10.43 -3.23 -9.98
N ARG A 163 9.62 -4.26 -9.72
CA ARG A 163 8.89 -5.02 -10.76
C ARG A 163 7.61 -4.34 -11.24
N SER A 164 7.27 -3.17 -10.71
CA SER A 164 6.08 -2.43 -11.18
C SER A 164 6.20 -1.96 -12.63
N ILE A 165 7.39 -1.95 -13.21
CA ILE A 165 7.58 -1.71 -14.63
C ILE A 165 6.89 -2.79 -15.48
N ALA A 166 6.96 -4.05 -15.06
CA ALA A 166 6.28 -5.17 -15.72
C ALA A 166 4.85 -5.36 -15.21
N TYR A 167 4.66 -5.41 -13.88
CA TYR A 167 3.40 -5.85 -13.28
C TYR A 167 2.47 -4.71 -12.83
N GLY A 168 2.92 -3.46 -12.85
CA GLY A 168 2.15 -2.32 -12.33
C GLY A 168 2.22 -2.18 -10.81
N ASN A 169 1.40 -1.27 -10.29
CA ASN A 169 1.25 -0.97 -8.87
C ASN A 169 0.07 -1.73 -8.27
N MET A 170 -0.26 -1.46 -7.00
CA MET A 170 -1.44 -2.03 -6.35
C MET A 170 -2.71 -1.78 -7.14
N VAL A 171 -2.93 -0.57 -7.68
CA VAL A 171 -4.13 -0.22 -8.46
C VAL A 171 -4.37 -1.14 -9.65
N HIS A 172 -3.33 -1.72 -10.26
CA HIS A 172 -3.45 -2.64 -11.40
C HIS A 172 -3.67 -4.10 -10.97
N ASN A 173 -3.47 -4.40 -9.68
CA ASN A 173 -3.45 -5.76 -9.14
C ASN A 173 -4.50 -5.98 -8.04
N VAL A 174 -5.37 -4.99 -7.76
CA VAL A 174 -6.52 -5.11 -6.87
C VAL A 174 -7.79 -5.18 -7.71
N LEU A 175 -8.52 -6.29 -7.61
CA LEU A 175 -9.74 -6.56 -8.37
C LEU A 175 -11.00 -6.14 -7.64
N GLY A 176 -10.99 -6.18 -6.30
CA GLY A 176 -12.12 -5.82 -5.47
C GLY A 176 -11.70 -5.49 -4.04
N ILE A 177 -12.50 -4.67 -3.37
CA ILE A 177 -12.35 -4.35 -1.94
C ILE A 177 -13.73 -4.35 -1.30
N ASP A 178 -13.92 -5.18 -0.29
CA ASP A 178 -15.02 -5.00 0.67
C ASP A 178 -14.55 -4.06 1.77
N ALA A 179 -15.38 -3.09 2.13
CA ALA A 179 -14.98 -2.07 3.09
C ALA A 179 -16.16 -1.59 3.95
N TRP A 180 -15.86 -1.11 5.17
CA TRP A 180 -16.78 -0.31 5.96
C TRP A 180 -16.63 1.17 5.60
N LEU A 181 -17.74 1.80 5.32
CA LEU A 181 -17.83 3.26 5.16
C LEU A 181 -17.91 3.95 6.53
N ALA A 182 -17.68 5.26 6.56
CA ALA A 182 -17.71 6.05 7.79
C ALA A 182 -19.08 6.01 8.53
N ASN A 183 -20.16 5.69 7.83
CA ASN A 183 -21.49 5.50 8.41
C ASN A 183 -21.78 4.06 8.88
N GLY A 184 -20.77 3.20 8.93
CA GLY A 184 -20.87 1.81 9.35
C GLY A 184 -21.43 0.84 8.31
N GLN A 185 -21.86 1.32 7.14
CA GLN A 185 -22.34 0.44 6.06
C GLN A 185 -21.17 -0.32 5.43
N VAL A 186 -21.43 -1.58 5.04
CA VAL A 186 -20.49 -2.36 4.22
C VAL A 186 -20.81 -2.13 2.75
N ALA A 187 -19.77 -1.93 1.95
CA ALA A 187 -19.87 -1.77 0.51
C ALA A 187 -18.79 -2.59 -0.20
N SER A 188 -19.14 -3.20 -1.33
CA SER A 188 -18.23 -3.98 -2.18
C SER A 188 -17.85 -3.17 -3.41
N PHE A 189 -16.58 -2.80 -3.48
CA PHE A 189 -16.01 -2.02 -4.58
C PHE A 189 -15.29 -2.97 -5.54
N GLY A 190 -15.80 -3.05 -6.75
CA GLY A 190 -15.29 -3.88 -7.84
C GLY A 190 -15.69 -3.31 -9.19
N ASN A 191 -15.97 -4.17 -10.18
CA ASN A 191 -16.39 -3.72 -11.50
C ASN A 191 -17.65 -2.85 -11.43
N TYR A 192 -17.54 -1.61 -11.95
CA TYR A 192 -18.62 -0.62 -11.91
C TYR A 192 -19.89 -1.09 -12.61
N ALA A 193 -19.78 -1.85 -13.71
CA ALA A 193 -20.93 -2.35 -14.46
C ALA A 193 -21.81 -3.31 -13.62
N HIS A 194 -21.21 -3.99 -12.65
CA HIS A 194 -21.88 -4.96 -11.77
C HIS A 194 -22.07 -4.41 -10.34
N SER A 195 -21.72 -3.15 -10.09
CA SER A 195 -21.83 -2.55 -8.76
C SER A 195 -23.29 -2.32 -8.36
N SER A 196 -23.57 -2.37 -7.07
CA SER A 196 -24.89 -2.15 -6.48
C SER A 196 -24.79 -1.45 -5.12
N GLY A 197 -25.91 -1.05 -4.55
CA GLY A 197 -26.00 -0.46 -3.22
C GLY A 197 -25.12 0.79 -3.05
N PRO A 198 -24.48 0.97 -1.86
CA PRO A 198 -23.68 2.16 -1.56
C PRO A 198 -22.50 2.35 -2.51
N ALA A 199 -21.83 1.27 -2.94
CA ALA A 199 -20.70 1.37 -3.88
C ALA A 199 -21.15 1.92 -5.23
N LYS A 200 -22.33 1.52 -5.74
CA LYS A 200 -22.89 2.07 -6.98
C LYS A 200 -23.21 3.55 -6.86
N GLN A 201 -23.83 3.95 -5.75
CA GLN A 201 -24.19 5.36 -5.51
C GLN A 201 -22.94 6.25 -5.45
N LEU A 202 -21.89 5.80 -4.74
CA LEU A 202 -20.59 6.49 -4.69
C LEU A 202 -19.91 6.51 -6.07
N GLY A 203 -19.97 5.39 -6.80
CA GLY A 203 -19.43 5.31 -8.16
C GLY A 203 -20.13 6.26 -9.12
N ASP A 204 -21.45 6.38 -9.06
CA ASP A 204 -22.24 7.34 -9.87
C ASP A 204 -21.89 8.78 -9.53
N PHE A 205 -21.72 9.10 -8.24
CA PHE A 205 -21.28 10.42 -7.79
C PHE A 205 -19.89 10.75 -8.34
N VAL A 206 -18.92 9.84 -8.19
CA VAL A 206 -17.55 10.05 -8.68
C VAL A 206 -17.51 10.15 -10.20
N LYS A 207 -18.34 9.37 -10.92
CA LYS A 207 -18.47 9.48 -12.37
C LYS A 207 -18.97 10.86 -12.80
N GLY A 208 -20.01 11.36 -12.12
CA GLY A 208 -20.51 12.72 -12.36
C GLY A 208 -19.43 13.78 -12.10
N LEU A 209 -18.71 13.66 -11.00
CA LEU A 209 -17.61 14.56 -10.65
C LEU A 209 -16.47 14.51 -11.68
N ALA A 210 -16.02 13.31 -12.06
CA ALA A 210 -14.96 13.10 -13.05
C ALA A 210 -15.34 13.68 -14.43
N ASN A 211 -16.60 13.50 -14.85
CA ASN A 211 -17.08 14.08 -16.10
C ASN A 211 -17.08 15.63 -16.06
N THR A 212 -17.48 16.22 -14.93
CA THR A 212 -17.49 17.69 -14.76
C THR A 212 -16.08 18.25 -14.72
N LEU A 213 -15.14 17.53 -14.08
CA LEU A 213 -13.76 17.95 -13.89
C LEU A 213 -12.78 17.38 -14.93
N GLN A 214 -13.28 16.76 -16.00
CA GLN A 214 -12.41 16.14 -17.01
C GLN A 214 -11.31 17.06 -17.53
N PRO A 215 -11.58 18.35 -17.88
CA PRO A 215 -10.52 19.25 -18.34
C PRO A 215 -9.43 19.49 -17.29
N GLU A 216 -9.81 19.57 -16.00
CA GLU A 216 -8.88 19.76 -14.89
C GLU A 216 -8.05 18.49 -14.64
N ILE A 217 -8.68 17.31 -14.74
CA ILE A 217 -7.98 16.03 -14.64
C ILE A 217 -6.95 15.91 -15.76
N GLU A 218 -7.32 16.22 -16.99
CA GLU A 218 -6.42 16.17 -18.14
C GLU A 218 -5.25 17.16 -18.04
N ALA A 219 -5.49 18.35 -17.47
CA ALA A 219 -4.47 19.39 -17.33
C ALA A 219 -3.49 19.13 -16.16
N HIS A 220 -3.95 18.55 -15.04
CA HIS A 220 -3.20 18.54 -13.79
C HIS A 220 -2.74 17.16 -13.34
N PHE A 221 -3.40 16.07 -13.76
CA PHE A 221 -2.96 14.72 -13.38
C PHE A 221 -1.66 14.35 -14.11
N PRO A 222 -0.63 13.88 -13.38
CA PRO A 222 0.63 13.49 -14.00
C PRO A 222 0.45 12.33 -14.98
N LYS A 223 0.96 12.49 -16.21
CA LYS A 223 0.95 11.44 -17.25
C LYS A 223 2.25 10.64 -17.18
N VAL A 224 2.39 9.86 -16.11
CA VAL A 224 3.58 9.05 -15.83
C VAL A 224 3.20 7.58 -15.62
N LEU A 225 4.15 6.69 -15.88
CA LEU A 225 3.94 5.25 -15.76
C LEU A 225 3.52 4.82 -14.33
N ARG A 226 4.07 5.46 -13.31
CA ARG A 226 3.77 5.19 -11.89
C ARG A 226 3.28 6.45 -11.21
N ARG A 227 1.98 6.56 -11.03
CA ARG A 227 1.32 7.57 -10.23
C ARG A 227 0.73 6.90 -9.00
N VAL A 228 1.18 7.28 -7.82
CA VAL A 228 0.82 6.63 -6.55
C VAL A 228 0.22 7.59 -5.51
N ALA A 229 0.42 8.90 -5.66
CA ALA A 229 -0.06 9.90 -4.71
C ALA A 229 -1.47 10.37 -5.03
N GLY A 230 -2.27 10.58 -3.99
CA GLY A 230 -3.62 11.13 -4.06
C GLY A 230 -4.69 10.13 -4.52
N TYR A 231 -5.91 10.64 -4.60
CA TYR A 231 -7.07 9.84 -5.03
C TYR A 231 -7.08 9.64 -6.55
N ASN A 232 -7.52 8.46 -6.99
CA ASN A 232 -7.68 8.12 -8.39
C ASN A 232 -9.02 8.65 -8.94
N LEU A 233 -9.24 9.97 -8.90
CA LEU A 233 -10.45 10.61 -9.42
C LEU A 233 -10.61 10.40 -10.93
N ASP A 234 -9.52 10.11 -11.61
CA ASP A 234 -9.46 9.77 -13.03
C ASP A 234 -9.85 8.32 -13.35
N VAL A 235 -10.44 7.58 -12.42
CA VAL A 235 -10.85 6.18 -12.62
C VAL A 235 -11.76 5.98 -13.85
N PHE A 236 -12.58 6.98 -14.19
CA PHE A 236 -13.42 6.98 -15.38
C PHE A 236 -12.73 7.57 -16.64
N HIS A 237 -11.64 8.32 -16.46
CA HIS A 237 -10.85 8.96 -17.52
C HIS A 237 -9.35 8.79 -17.21
N PRO A 238 -8.81 7.57 -17.35
CA PRO A 238 -7.42 7.29 -16.98
C PRO A 238 -6.44 8.20 -17.73
N GLN A 239 -5.49 8.79 -17.01
CA GLN A 239 -4.48 9.71 -17.54
C GLN A 239 -3.06 9.12 -17.58
N SER A 240 -2.85 7.93 -16.98
CA SER A 240 -1.54 7.27 -17.01
C SER A 240 -1.30 6.55 -18.33
N GLU A 241 -0.03 6.35 -18.70
CA GLU A 241 0.35 5.53 -19.86
C GLU A 241 -0.07 4.05 -19.71
N ARG A 242 -0.31 3.61 -18.46
CA ARG A 242 -0.81 2.28 -18.13
C ARG A 242 -2.25 2.40 -17.63
N PRO A 243 -3.24 1.89 -18.38
CA PRO A 243 -4.62 1.84 -17.93
C PRO A 243 -4.78 1.04 -16.64
N TYR A 244 -5.71 1.43 -15.76
CA TYR A 244 -5.99 0.70 -14.51
C TYR A 244 -6.59 -0.69 -14.77
N THR A 245 -7.34 -0.84 -15.86
CA THR A 245 -7.85 -2.13 -16.36
C THR A 245 -7.41 -2.30 -17.82
N GLN A 246 -7.19 -3.55 -18.26
CA GLN A 246 -6.74 -3.82 -19.62
C GLN A 246 -7.89 -3.97 -20.62
N ASP A 247 -9.09 -4.25 -20.14
CA ASP A 247 -10.30 -4.49 -20.94
C ASP A 247 -11.17 -3.24 -21.12
N GLY A 248 -10.70 -2.09 -20.61
CA GLY A 248 -11.44 -0.82 -20.66
C GLY A 248 -12.60 -0.73 -19.67
N SER A 249 -12.80 -1.73 -18.80
CA SER A 249 -13.77 -1.65 -17.71
C SER A 249 -13.34 -0.63 -16.65
N VAL A 250 -14.28 -0.18 -15.82
CA VAL A 250 -14.03 0.66 -14.67
C VAL A 250 -14.15 -0.18 -13.41
N ASN A 251 -13.15 -0.12 -12.54
CA ASN A 251 -13.15 -0.81 -11.26
C ASN A 251 -13.19 0.20 -10.11
N LEU A 252 -14.25 0.16 -9.30
CA LEU A 252 -14.44 1.09 -8.18
C LEU A 252 -13.46 0.86 -7.01
N ALA A 253 -12.85 -0.33 -6.90
CA ALA A 253 -11.78 -0.57 -5.91
C ALA A 253 -10.61 0.40 -6.10
N HIS A 254 -10.38 0.89 -7.32
CA HIS A 254 -9.32 1.84 -7.63
C HIS A 254 -9.53 3.22 -6.98
N LEU A 255 -10.75 3.57 -6.57
CA LEU A 255 -11.02 4.76 -5.75
C LEU A 255 -10.44 4.63 -4.34
N LEU A 256 -10.42 3.41 -3.79
CA LEU A 256 -9.93 3.12 -2.45
C LEU A 256 -8.42 2.86 -2.42
N VAL A 257 -7.85 2.37 -3.53
CA VAL A 257 -6.41 2.18 -3.66
C VAL A 257 -5.72 3.56 -3.73
N GLY A 258 -4.77 3.80 -2.83
CA GLY A 258 -4.11 5.11 -2.68
C GLY A 258 -4.85 6.11 -1.78
N SER A 259 -5.94 5.69 -1.12
CA SER A 259 -6.72 6.57 -0.24
C SER A 259 -6.15 6.71 1.18
N GLU A 260 -5.11 5.97 1.53
CA GLU A 260 -4.42 6.01 2.84
C GLU A 260 -5.39 5.83 4.03
N GLY A 261 -6.46 5.04 3.84
CA GLY A 261 -7.47 4.79 4.87
C GLY A 261 -8.44 5.95 5.12
N THR A 262 -8.46 7.00 4.28
CA THR A 262 -9.29 8.20 4.48
C THR A 262 -10.71 8.06 3.92
N LEU A 263 -10.97 7.11 3.01
CA LEU A 263 -12.27 6.94 2.37
C LEU A 263 -13.08 5.78 2.94
N ALA A 264 -12.43 4.70 3.34
CA ALA A 264 -13.08 3.52 3.88
C ALA A 264 -12.10 2.65 4.68
N TYR A 265 -12.64 1.79 5.55
CA TYR A 265 -11.86 0.79 6.29
C TYR A 265 -11.96 -0.56 5.57
N PHE A 266 -10.85 -1.12 5.11
CA PHE A 266 -10.83 -2.35 4.31
C PHE A 266 -11.15 -3.58 5.16
N LYS A 267 -12.07 -4.41 4.64
CA LYS A 267 -12.49 -5.69 5.24
C LYS A 267 -11.79 -6.87 4.58
N SER A 268 -11.78 -6.89 3.27
CA SER A 268 -11.10 -7.90 2.44
C SER A 268 -10.69 -7.30 1.11
N LEU A 269 -9.68 -7.88 0.49
CA LEU A 269 -9.18 -7.46 -0.82
C LEU A 269 -9.12 -8.66 -1.75
N GLU A 270 -9.69 -8.54 -2.93
CA GLU A 270 -9.51 -9.47 -4.05
C GLU A 270 -8.33 -9.01 -4.91
N LEU A 271 -7.40 -9.91 -5.15
CA LEU A 271 -6.10 -9.65 -5.76
C LEU A 271 -5.96 -10.42 -7.07
N LYS A 272 -5.33 -9.79 -8.07
CA LYS A 272 -4.85 -10.42 -9.29
C LYS A 272 -3.46 -10.96 -9.03
N LEU A 273 -3.26 -12.25 -9.31
CA LEU A 273 -1.99 -12.95 -9.14
C LEU A 273 -1.26 -13.08 -10.49
N ALA A 274 0.02 -13.40 -10.42
CA ALA A 274 0.84 -13.72 -11.58
C ALA A 274 1.45 -15.12 -11.43
N PRO A 275 1.79 -15.80 -12.54
CA PRO A 275 2.58 -17.03 -12.50
C PRO A 275 3.94 -16.78 -11.84
N LEU A 276 4.37 -17.72 -10.98
CA LEU A 276 5.69 -17.64 -10.38
C LEU A 276 6.77 -17.83 -11.46
N PRO A 277 7.71 -16.88 -11.63
CA PRO A 277 8.77 -17.00 -12.63
C PRO A 277 9.61 -18.26 -12.39
N GLN A 278 9.74 -19.11 -13.41
CA GLN A 278 10.51 -20.35 -13.33
C GLN A 278 12.02 -20.06 -13.49
N HIS A 279 12.37 -19.08 -14.30
CA HIS A 279 13.76 -18.68 -14.56
C HIS A 279 13.93 -17.19 -14.27
N LYS A 280 15.12 -16.81 -13.80
CA LYS A 280 15.47 -15.42 -13.54
C LYS A 280 16.89 -15.18 -14.04
N VAL A 281 17.09 -14.08 -14.73
CA VAL A 281 18.40 -13.61 -15.21
C VAL A 281 18.63 -12.21 -14.63
N LEU A 282 19.86 -11.96 -14.16
CA LEU A 282 20.29 -10.65 -13.68
C LEU A 282 21.34 -10.10 -14.65
N GLY A 283 21.01 -8.99 -15.31
CA GLY A 283 21.98 -8.19 -16.07
C GLY A 283 22.60 -7.13 -15.18
N VAL A 284 23.93 -7.08 -15.14
CA VAL A 284 24.69 -6.07 -14.39
C VAL A 284 25.45 -5.20 -15.37
N VAL A 285 25.02 -3.94 -15.50
CA VAL A 285 25.63 -2.97 -16.42
C VAL A 285 26.38 -1.90 -15.64
N ASN A 286 27.67 -1.71 -15.96
CA ASN A 286 28.52 -0.75 -15.29
C ASN A 286 28.71 0.49 -16.16
N PHE A 287 28.57 1.67 -15.56
CA PHE A 287 28.72 2.96 -16.22
C PHE A 287 29.83 3.80 -15.59
N ALA A 288 30.52 4.59 -16.43
CA ALA A 288 31.59 5.48 -15.97
C ALA A 288 31.07 6.70 -15.19
N SER A 289 29.78 7.01 -15.25
CA SER A 289 29.18 8.11 -14.49
C SER A 289 27.73 7.85 -14.16
N PHE A 290 27.26 8.45 -13.07
CA PHE A 290 25.86 8.39 -12.64
C PHE A 290 24.90 8.90 -13.73
N PHE A 291 25.27 9.99 -14.41
CA PHE A 291 24.45 10.53 -15.51
C PHE A 291 24.24 9.50 -16.64
N LYS A 292 25.32 8.80 -17.05
CA LYS A 292 25.18 7.79 -18.11
C LYS A 292 24.32 6.60 -17.69
N ALA A 293 24.39 6.20 -16.42
CA ALA A 293 23.52 5.16 -15.89
C ALA A 293 22.05 5.60 -15.89
N MET A 294 21.77 6.80 -15.41
CA MET A 294 20.42 7.38 -15.44
C MET A 294 19.87 7.49 -16.86
N ASP A 295 20.67 8.04 -17.79
CA ASP A 295 20.28 8.22 -19.19
C ASP A 295 20.02 6.88 -19.89
N SER A 296 20.76 5.84 -19.55
CA SER A 296 20.59 4.51 -20.14
C SER A 296 19.26 3.84 -19.78
N ALA A 297 18.64 4.18 -18.66
CA ALA A 297 17.40 3.57 -18.18
C ALA A 297 16.26 3.68 -19.23
N GLN A 298 16.12 4.83 -19.91
CA GLN A 298 15.12 5.03 -20.96
C GLN A 298 15.31 4.09 -22.17
N HIS A 299 16.51 3.57 -22.37
CA HIS A 299 16.83 2.62 -23.43
C HIS A 299 16.65 1.18 -22.95
N ILE A 300 17.10 0.87 -21.74
CA ILE A 300 17.00 -0.44 -21.11
C ILE A 300 15.53 -0.87 -20.96
N VAL A 301 14.65 0.04 -20.51
CA VAL A 301 13.22 -0.29 -20.34
C VAL A 301 12.54 -0.72 -21.64
N LYS A 302 13.04 -0.31 -22.81
CA LYS A 302 12.50 -0.71 -24.11
C LYS A 302 12.78 -2.18 -24.45
N LEU A 303 13.71 -2.82 -23.75
CA LEU A 303 14.01 -4.25 -23.89
C LEU A 303 12.99 -5.12 -23.14
N GLY A 304 12.06 -4.52 -22.39
CA GLY A 304 11.01 -5.20 -21.65
C GLY A 304 11.48 -5.95 -20.40
N PRO A 305 12.46 -5.43 -19.62
CA PRO A 305 12.87 -6.09 -18.38
C PRO A 305 11.76 -6.10 -17.35
N THR A 306 11.78 -7.07 -16.44
CA THR A 306 10.84 -7.15 -15.34
C THR A 306 11.09 -6.04 -14.30
N ALA A 307 12.36 -5.68 -14.09
CA ALA A 307 12.79 -4.63 -13.17
C ALA A 307 14.04 -3.94 -13.69
N VAL A 308 14.20 -2.65 -13.37
CA VAL A 308 15.42 -1.89 -13.57
C VAL A 308 15.74 -1.14 -12.28
N GLU A 309 16.90 -1.39 -11.72
CA GLU A 309 17.37 -0.76 -10.49
C GLU A 309 18.69 -0.02 -10.74
N LEU A 310 18.81 1.15 -10.15
CA LEU A 310 20.02 1.96 -10.19
C LEU A 310 20.71 1.92 -8.83
N VAL A 311 21.99 1.54 -8.83
CA VAL A 311 22.84 1.57 -7.62
C VAL A 311 23.96 2.57 -7.82
N ASP A 312 24.02 3.61 -6.99
CA ASP A 312 25.06 4.63 -7.07
C ASP A 312 26.36 4.21 -6.37
N ARG A 313 27.40 4.99 -6.59
CA ARG A 313 28.74 4.75 -6.02
C ARG A 313 28.72 4.73 -4.49
N THR A 314 27.93 5.59 -3.85
CA THR A 314 27.84 5.66 -2.39
C THR A 314 27.31 4.34 -1.81
N MET A 315 26.26 3.78 -2.41
CA MET A 315 25.70 2.48 -2.01
C MET A 315 26.71 1.34 -2.25
N ILE A 316 27.43 1.38 -3.36
CA ILE A 316 28.50 0.40 -3.65
C ILE A 316 29.59 0.44 -2.57
N ASP A 317 30.07 1.63 -2.23
CA ASP A 317 31.11 1.80 -1.23
C ASP A 317 30.64 1.41 0.19
N LEU A 318 29.41 1.74 0.56
CA LEU A 318 28.80 1.27 1.81
C LEU A 318 28.72 -0.27 1.85
N ALA A 319 28.28 -0.90 0.78
CA ALA A 319 28.18 -2.35 0.69
C ALA A 319 29.56 -3.05 0.75
N ARG A 320 30.61 -2.45 0.18
CA ARG A 320 32.00 -2.95 0.29
C ARG A 320 32.52 -2.96 1.73
N HIS A 321 32.09 -2.00 2.55
CA HIS A 321 32.47 -1.91 3.96
C HIS A 321 31.61 -2.80 4.87
N ASN A 322 30.51 -3.35 4.37
CA ASN A 322 29.64 -4.24 5.13
C ASN A 322 30.02 -5.71 4.86
N PRO A 323 30.46 -6.48 5.88
CA PRO A 323 30.88 -7.88 5.69
C PRO A 323 29.82 -8.77 5.02
N SER A 324 28.53 -8.52 5.26
CA SER A 324 27.43 -9.30 4.70
C SER A 324 27.25 -9.11 3.19
N PHE A 325 27.62 -7.95 2.64
CA PHE A 325 27.43 -7.61 1.23
C PHE A 325 28.71 -7.56 0.43
N LYS A 326 29.88 -7.46 1.09
CA LYS A 326 31.20 -7.29 0.45
C LYS A 326 31.43 -8.30 -0.67
N LYS A 327 31.28 -9.60 -0.37
CA LYS A 327 31.52 -10.68 -1.34
C LYS A 327 30.62 -10.56 -2.57
N THR A 328 29.32 -10.23 -2.37
CA THR A 328 28.34 -10.08 -3.46
C THR A 328 28.73 -8.92 -4.37
N ILE A 329 29.07 -7.77 -3.79
CA ILE A 329 29.47 -6.58 -4.55
C ILE A 329 30.77 -6.81 -5.33
N GLU A 330 31.78 -7.43 -4.71
CA GLU A 330 33.05 -7.73 -5.36
C GLU A 330 32.89 -8.72 -6.54
N THR A 331 31.99 -9.69 -6.41
CA THR A 331 31.69 -10.64 -7.49
C THR A 331 30.93 -9.98 -8.65
N ALA A 332 30.07 -9.02 -8.35
CA ALA A 332 29.17 -8.41 -9.32
C ALA A 332 29.78 -7.20 -10.05
N LEU A 333 30.83 -6.58 -9.54
CA LEU A 333 31.52 -5.46 -10.19
C LEU A 333 32.62 -5.99 -11.13
N ILE A 334 32.52 -5.60 -12.42
CA ILE A 334 33.56 -5.92 -13.41
C ILE A 334 34.78 -5.01 -13.26
N ASP A 335 34.57 -3.74 -12.89
CA ASP A 335 35.59 -2.74 -12.71
C ASP A 335 35.43 -2.01 -11.37
N SER A 336 36.51 -1.97 -10.59
CA SER A 336 36.58 -1.26 -9.30
C SER A 336 36.44 0.27 -9.46
N SER A 337 36.71 0.81 -10.66
CA SER A 337 36.57 2.23 -11.00
C SER A 337 35.18 2.65 -11.44
N ALA A 338 34.26 1.70 -11.70
CA ALA A 338 32.88 2.01 -12.12
C ALA A 338 32.17 2.86 -11.05
N GLN A 339 31.61 4.00 -11.46
CA GLN A 339 30.97 4.96 -10.56
C GLN A 339 29.52 4.63 -10.27
N THR A 340 28.89 3.88 -11.15
CA THR A 340 27.46 3.52 -11.03
C THR A 340 27.20 2.15 -11.62
N ARG A 341 26.14 1.54 -11.14
CA ARG A 341 25.67 0.24 -11.60
C ARG A 341 24.16 0.31 -11.80
N SER A 342 23.65 -0.21 -12.91
CA SER A 342 22.25 -0.54 -13.05
C SER A 342 22.10 -2.05 -13.03
N GLU A 343 21.12 -2.55 -12.30
CA GLU A 343 20.76 -3.97 -12.26
C GLU A 343 19.46 -4.18 -13.01
N GLU A 344 19.45 -5.15 -13.88
CA GLU A 344 18.27 -5.53 -14.65
C GLU A 344 17.87 -6.94 -14.25
N HIS A 345 16.63 -7.12 -13.82
CA HIS A 345 16.03 -8.41 -13.57
C HIS A 345 15.08 -8.73 -14.74
N THR A 346 15.46 -9.64 -15.62
CA THR A 346 14.54 -10.20 -16.60
C THR A 346 13.99 -11.51 -16.06
N SER A 347 12.67 -11.64 -16.00
CA SER A 347 12.00 -12.94 -15.94
C SER A 347 11.66 -13.32 -17.36
N GLU A 348 12.09 -14.49 -17.78
CA GLU A 348 11.79 -15.16 -19.05
C GLU A 348 12.64 -14.75 -20.26
N LEU A 349 13.51 -15.63 -20.59
CA LEU A 349 13.74 -16.12 -21.94
C LEU A 349 13.28 -17.56 -22.02
#